data_3ec47e6713257b1c049b6d70c3c5a868
#
_entry.id   3ec47e6713257b1c049b6d70c3c5a868
#
_cell.length_a   1.000
_cell.length_b   1.000
_cell.length_c   1.000
_cell.angle_alpha   90.00
_cell.angle_beta   90.00
_cell.angle_gamma   90.00
#
_symmetry.space_group_name_H-M   'P 1'
#
loop_
_entity.id
_entity.type
_entity.pdbx_description
1 polymer ?
#
loop_
_entity_poly.entity_id
_entity_poly.type
_entity_poly.pdbx_seq_one_letter_code
_entity_poly.pdbx_strand_id
1 'polypeptide(L)'
;EYGKKALTAFLALISIAYVFPVFMVVVNSFKQNTFVKTETFAMPNAESFAGWGNFIKGMTFGGYPFANSVYYSVVITVLSTVLIILVTSMAAWYIVRVDSPFCRFVYYLCVFSMVVPFQMLMFTLAKTADTLGFNTPYSIPFIYLGFGAGLAVFMFTGFVKGIPLDIEEAAAIDGCG
;
A
#
# COMPACT_ATOMS: atom_id res chain seq x y z
N GLU A 1 29.63 -24.51 -6.70
CA GLU A 1 28.99 -24.59 -5.38
C GLU A 1 29.55 -23.55 -4.40
N TYR A 2 30.87 -23.37 -4.33
CA TYR A 2 31.52 -22.38 -3.45
C TYR A 2 31.10 -20.93 -3.77
N GLY A 3 30.96 -20.55 -5.05
CA GLY A 3 30.52 -19.22 -5.43
C GLY A 3 29.08 -18.87 -4.97
N LYS A 4 28.17 -19.85 -5.01
CA LYS A 4 26.80 -19.65 -4.50
C LYS A 4 26.79 -19.47 -2.98
N LYS A 5 27.59 -20.25 -2.25
CA LYS A 5 27.72 -20.11 -0.77
C LYS A 5 28.32 -18.77 -0.38
N ALA A 6 29.34 -18.30 -1.10
CA ALA A 6 29.94 -16.99 -0.86
C ALA A 6 28.96 -15.86 -1.14
N LEU A 7 28.21 -15.92 -2.23
CA LEU A 7 27.16 -14.94 -2.56
C LEU A 7 26.05 -14.93 -1.50
N THR A 8 25.59 -16.11 -1.05
CA THR A 8 24.58 -16.21 0.01
C THR A 8 25.07 -15.59 1.32
N ALA A 9 26.32 -15.87 1.72
CA ALA A 9 26.90 -15.28 2.93
C ALA A 9 27.02 -13.73 2.81
N PHE A 10 27.43 -13.24 1.66
CA PHE A 10 27.50 -11.80 1.40
C PHE A 10 26.13 -11.13 1.47
N LEU A 11 25.11 -11.72 0.82
CA LEU A 11 23.74 -11.22 0.88
C LEU A 11 23.17 -11.26 2.30
N ALA A 12 23.47 -12.30 3.08
CA ALA A 12 23.07 -12.40 4.48
C ALA A 12 23.68 -11.28 5.33
N LEU A 13 24.95 -10.96 5.14
CA LEU A 13 25.61 -9.84 5.84
C LEU A 13 24.98 -8.50 5.50
N ILE A 14 24.70 -8.25 4.21
CA ILE A 14 23.99 -7.05 3.78
C ILE A 14 22.58 -7.00 4.40
N SER A 15 21.86 -8.11 4.42
CA SER A 15 20.51 -8.18 5.01
C SER A 15 20.54 -7.83 6.50
N ILE A 16 21.53 -8.30 7.25
CA ILE A 16 21.71 -7.90 8.67
C ILE A 16 21.92 -6.39 8.79
N ALA A 17 22.78 -5.81 7.94
CA ALA A 17 23.01 -4.37 7.95
C ALA A 17 21.72 -3.56 7.65
N TYR A 18 20.86 -4.04 6.75
CA TYR A 18 19.57 -3.42 6.46
C TYR A 18 18.55 -3.55 7.59
N VAL A 19 18.56 -4.67 8.33
CA VAL A 19 17.64 -4.92 9.45
C VAL A 19 18.11 -4.18 10.72
N PHE A 20 19.40 -3.90 10.85
CA PHE A 20 20.00 -3.28 12.04
C PHE A 20 19.31 -1.98 12.49
N PRO A 21 19.01 -0.99 11.62
CA PRO A 21 18.28 0.21 12.03
C PRO A 21 16.91 -0.08 12.64
N VAL A 22 16.17 -1.03 12.08
CA VAL A 22 14.86 -1.45 12.61
C VAL A 22 15.01 -2.08 14.00
N PHE A 23 16.01 -2.96 14.17
CA PHE A 23 16.35 -3.52 15.47
C PHE A 23 16.67 -2.42 16.49
N MET A 24 17.46 -1.41 16.10
CA MET A 24 17.79 -0.28 16.98
C MET A 24 16.58 0.56 17.36
N VAL A 25 15.61 0.77 16.45
CA VAL A 25 14.36 1.44 16.77
C VAL A 25 13.59 0.66 17.84
N VAL A 26 13.48 -0.67 17.70
CA VAL A 26 12.81 -1.52 18.68
C VAL A 26 13.51 -1.47 20.03
N VAL A 27 14.84 -1.62 20.06
CA VAL A 27 15.63 -1.55 21.31
C VAL A 27 15.46 -0.17 22.00
N ASN A 28 15.55 0.91 21.25
CA ASN A 28 15.44 2.25 21.80
C ASN A 28 14.00 2.61 22.24
N SER A 29 12.97 1.95 21.69
CA SER A 29 11.59 2.17 22.11
C SER A 29 11.34 1.80 23.59
N PHE A 30 12.16 0.93 24.16
CA PHE A 30 12.10 0.53 25.56
C PHE A 30 12.97 1.38 26.49
N LYS A 31 13.70 2.38 25.97
CA LYS A 31 14.57 3.26 26.77
C LYS A 31 13.88 4.57 27.12
N GLN A 32 14.31 5.15 28.24
CA GLN A 32 13.98 6.53 28.58
C GLN A 32 14.63 7.51 27.57
N ASN A 33 13.93 8.61 27.27
CA ASN A 33 14.31 9.56 26.23
C ASN A 33 15.73 10.13 26.36
N THR A 34 16.23 10.28 27.58
CA THR A 34 17.60 10.73 27.85
C THR A 34 18.62 9.75 27.30
N PHE A 35 18.44 8.45 27.60
CA PHE A 35 19.36 7.38 27.20
C PHE A 35 19.28 7.06 25.69
N VAL A 36 18.14 7.31 25.04
CA VAL A 36 18.04 7.22 23.57
C VAL A 36 19.00 8.17 22.89
N LYS A 37 19.26 9.37 23.48
CA LYS A 37 20.17 10.38 22.92
C LYS A 37 21.63 10.15 23.26
N THR A 38 21.93 9.66 24.46
CA THR A 38 23.30 9.51 24.96
C THR A 38 23.89 8.13 24.66
N GLU A 39 23.06 7.10 24.66
CA GLU A 39 23.47 5.69 24.54
C GLU A 39 22.66 4.95 23.47
N THR A 40 22.55 5.52 22.27
CA THR A 40 21.70 5.00 21.20
C THR A 40 21.97 3.53 20.87
N PHE A 41 23.22 3.09 20.91
CA PHE A 41 23.63 1.74 20.51
C PHE A 41 23.72 0.72 21.67
N ALA A 42 23.61 1.18 22.92
CA ALA A 42 23.64 0.28 24.07
C ALA A 42 22.30 -0.49 24.22
N MET A 43 22.35 -1.66 24.84
CA MET A 43 21.14 -2.38 25.23
C MET A 43 20.49 -1.69 26.45
N PRO A 44 19.14 -1.76 26.61
CA PRO A 44 18.49 -1.26 27.82
C PRO A 44 19.04 -1.95 29.07
N ASN A 45 19.39 -1.15 30.07
CA ASN A 45 19.80 -1.59 31.40
C ASN A 45 18.75 -1.16 32.45
N ALA A 46 18.96 -1.53 33.72
CA ALA A 46 17.99 -1.24 34.79
C ALA A 46 17.68 0.26 34.96
N GLU A 47 18.65 1.16 34.64
CA GLU A 47 18.49 2.61 34.72
C GLU A 47 17.82 3.22 33.49
N SER A 48 18.15 2.69 32.31
CA SER A 48 17.66 3.19 31.02
C SER A 48 16.30 2.63 30.61
N PHE A 49 15.82 1.54 31.22
CA PHE A 49 14.62 0.83 30.82
C PHE A 49 13.35 1.57 31.22
N ALA A 50 12.56 1.96 30.24
CA ALA A 50 11.27 2.64 30.42
C ALA A 50 10.07 1.69 30.42
N GLY A 51 10.28 0.40 30.15
CA GLY A 51 9.21 -0.59 30.03
C GLY A 51 8.21 -0.21 28.91
N TRP A 52 6.94 -0.41 29.18
CA TRP A 52 5.84 -0.07 28.27
C TRP A 52 5.40 1.40 28.33
N GLY A 53 6.02 2.23 29.20
CA GLY A 53 5.64 3.62 29.40
C GLY A 53 5.70 4.48 28.13
N ASN A 54 6.68 4.23 27.26
CA ASN A 54 6.80 4.94 25.98
C ASN A 54 5.66 4.60 25.02
N PHE A 55 5.22 3.36 25.00
CA PHE A 55 4.11 2.91 24.16
C PHE A 55 2.79 3.51 24.63
N ILE A 56 2.55 3.52 25.95
CA ILE A 56 1.35 4.15 26.54
C ILE A 56 1.33 5.65 26.25
N LYS A 57 2.47 6.33 26.41
CA LYS A 57 2.59 7.75 26.04
C LYS A 57 2.37 7.96 24.54
N GLY A 58 2.92 7.09 23.68
CA GLY A 58 2.73 7.16 22.24
C GLY A 58 1.28 7.03 21.79
N MET A 59 0.47 6.23 22.51
CA MET A 59 -0.96 6.07 22.20
C MET A 59 -1.77 7.37 22.40
N THR A 60 -1.34 8.23 23.33
CA THR A 60 -2.04 9.47 23.71
C THR A 60 -1.25 10.74 23.37
N PHE A 61 -0.07 10.61 22.74
CA PHE A 61 0.80 11.73 22.46
C PHE A 61 0.23 12.66 21.38
N GLY A 62 0.28 13.96 21.65
CA GLY A 62 -0.21 14.99 20.76
C GLY A 62 -1.72 15.26 20.87
N GLY A 63 -2.20 16.22 20.10
CA GLY A 63 -3.63 16.58 20.06
C GLY A 63 -4.52 15.56 19.31
N TYR A 64 -3.93 14.51 18.75
CA TYR A 64 -4.63 13.49 17.96
C TYR A 64 -4.21 12.08 18.42
N PRO A 65 -5.10 11.35 19.10
CA PRO A 65 -4.80 10.01 19.62
C PRO A 65 -4.39 9.03 18.52
N PHE A 66 -3.36 8.23 18.78
CA PHE A 66 -2.87 7.21 17.84
C PHE A 66 -3.98 6.23 17.39
N ALA A 67 -4.90 5.90 18.30
CA ALA A 67 -6.05 5.06 17.99
C ALA A 67 -6.91 5.62 16.84
N ASN A 68 -7.10 6.94 16.79
CA ASN A 68 -7.82 7.59 15.69
C ASN A 68 -7.06 7.47 14.37
N SER A 69 -5.73 7.62 14.39
CA SER A 69 -4.89 7.43 13.20
C SER A 69 -4.99 6.01 12.67
N VAL A 70 -4.95 5.00 13.54
CA VAL A 70 -5.13 3.60 13.17
C VAL A 70 -6.52 3.36 12.58
N TYR A 71 -7.56 3.86 13.25
CA TYR A 71 -8.94 3.73 12.76
C TYR A 71 -9.10 4.29 11.35
N TYR A 72 -8.68 5.54 11.11
CA TYR A 72 -8.78 6.14 9.78
C TYR A 72 -7.90 5.45 8.74
N SER A 73 -6.72 4.97 9.13
CA SER A 73 -5.87 4.19 8.21
C SER A 73 -6.57 2.90 7.76
N VAL A 74 -7.21 2.19 8.70
CA VAL A 74 -7.98 0.97 8.37
C VAL A 74 -9.16 1.32 7.47
N VAL A 75 -9.93 2.35 7.81
CA VAL A 75 -11.10 2.79 7.02
C VAL A 75 -10.67 3.16 5.59
N ILE A 76 -9.65 4.00 5.44
CA ILE A 76 -9.15 4.42 4.12
C ILE A 76 -8.67 3.21 3.34
N THR A 77 -7.89 2.31 3.96
CA THR A 77 -7.34 1.13 3.28
C THR A 77 -8.45 0.20 2.80
N VAL A 78 -9.39 -0.15 3.67
CA VAL A 78 -10.48 -1.06 3.32
C VAL A 78 -11.36 -0.47 2.22
N LEU A 79 -11.83 0.79 2.39
CA LEU A 79 -12.68 1.44 1.40
C LEU A 79 -11.98 1.58 0.05
N SER A 80 -10.71 2.01 0.04
CA SER A 80 -9.94 2.16 -1.21
C SER A 80 -9.74 0.82 -1.90
N THR A 81 -9.37 -0.22 -1.15
CA THR A 81 -9.12 -1.55 -1.72
C THR A 81 -10.41 -2.14 -2.32
N VAL A 82 -11.51 -2.09 -1.57
CA VAL A 82 -12.81 -2.57 -2.06
C VAL A 82 -13.25 -1.81 -3.32
N LEU A 83 -13.15 -0.48 -3.29
CA LEU A 83 -13.53 0.36 -4.43
C LEU A 83 -12.66 0.08 -5.67
N ILE A 84 -11.35 -0.02 -5.48
CA ILE A 84 -10.42 -0.37 -6.57
C ILE A 84 -10.76 -1.74 -7.14
N ILE A 85 -10.90 -2.78 -6.31
CA ILE A 85 -11.19 -4.14 -6.78
C ILE A 85 -12.49 -4.16 -7.57
N LEU A 86 -13.58 -3.63 -7.02
CA LEU A 86 -14.89 -3.65 -7.67
C LEU A 86 -14.89 -2.92 -9.02
N VAL A 87 -14.44 -1.67 -9.03
CA VAL A 87 -14.50 -0.85 -10.25
C VAL A 87 -13.54 -1.37 -11.32
N THR A 88 -12.30 -1.73 -10.93
CA THR A 88 -11.30 -2.11 -11.92
C THR A 88 -11.47 -3.54 -12.43
N SER A 89 -12.02 -4.48 -11.62
CA SER A 89 -12.34 -5.82 -12.11
C SER A 89 -13.46 -5.79 -13.15
N MET A 90 -14.54 -5.02 -12.90
CA MET A 90 -15.62 -4.82 -13.86
C MET A 90 -15.13 -4.15 -15.14
N ALA A 91 -14.31 -3.11 -15.01
CA ALA A 91 -13.72 -2.43 -16.16
C ALA A 91 -12.79 -3.35 -16.97
N ALA A 92 -11.96 -4.14 -16.29
CA ALA A 92 -11.05 -5.09 -16.93
C ALA A 92 -11.80 -6.20 -17.68
N TRP A 93 -12.87 -6.75 -17.08
CA TRP A 93 -13.72 -7.72 -17.73
C TRP A 93 -14.32 -7.13 -19.01
N TYR A 94 -14.92 -5.95 -18.93
CA TYR A 94 -15.52 -5.27 -20.07
C TYR A 94 -14.47 -4.99 -21.19
N ILE A 95 -13.28 -4.50 -20.84
CA ILE A 95 -12.19 -4.22 -21.77
C ILE A 95 -11.78 -5.49 -22.53
N VAL A 96 -11.71 -6.62 -21.85
CA VAL A 96 -11.25 -7.89 -22.46
C VAL A 96 -12.35 -8.52 -23.34
N ARG A 97 -13.62 -8.46 -22.90
CA ARG A 97 -14.75 -9.14 -23.58
C ARG A 97 -15.30 -8.35 -24.77
N VAL A 98 -15.32 -7.01 -24.67
CA VAL A 98 -15.87 -6.18 -25.75
C VAL A 98 -14.84 -5.91 -26.85
N ASP A 99 -13.57 -5.86 -26.53
CA ASP A 99 -12.40 -5.62 -27.43
C ASP A 99 -12.64 -4.54 -28.52
N SER A 100 -13.27 -3.44 -28.14
CA SER A 100 -13.49 -2.31 -29.03
C SER A 100 -12.26 -1.39 -29.11
N PRO A 101 -12.11 -0.56 -30.17
CA PRO A 101 -11.05 0.46 -30.23
C PRO A 101 -11.05 1.41 -29.02
N PHE A 102 -12.23 1.73 -28.50
CA PHE A 102 -12.39 2.54 -27.30
C PHE A 102 -11.86 1.81 -26.04
N CYS A 103 -12.17 0.52 -25.88
CA CYS A 103 -11.65 -0.31 -24.78
C CYS A 103 -10.13 -0.40 -24.81
N ARG A 104 -9.53 -0.58 -26.00
CA ARG A 104 -8.07 -0.57 -26.17
C ARG A 104 -7.47 0.78 -25.80
N PHE A 105 -8.07 1.87 -26.23
CA PHE A 105 -7.64 3.23 -25.87
C PHE A 105 -7.65 3.43 -24.33
N VAL A 106 -8.75 3.08 -23.66
CA VAL A 106 -8.88 3.18 -22.19
C VAL A 106 -7.82 2.31 -21.51
N TYR A 107 -7.61 1.09 -21.98
CA TYR A 107 -6.57 0.21 -21.45
C TYR A 107 -5.17 0.85 -21.55
N TYR A 108 -4.80 1.40 -22.71
CA TYR A 108 -3.52 2.05 -22.88
C TYR A 108 -3.38 3.31 -22.01
N LEU A 109 -4.46 4.07 -21.79
CA LEU A 109 -4.45 5.19 -20.83
C LEU A 109 -4.16 4.70 -19.41
N CYS A 110 -4.79 3.61 -18.97
CA CYS A 110 -4.51 2.99 -17.68
C CYS A 110 -3.06 2.55 -17.55
N VAL A 111 -2.51 1.87 -18.57
CA VAL A 111 -1.10 1.44 -18.58
C VAL A 111 -0.16 2.64 -18.59
N PHE A 112 -0.47 3.69 -19.37
CA PHE A 112 0.32 4.91 -19.43
C PHE A 112 0.37 5.62 -18.05
N SER A 113 -0.72 5.60 -17.28
CA SER A 113 -0.74 6.20 -15.95
C SER A 113 0.27 5.60 -14.97
N MET A 114 0.68 4.33 -15.18
CA MET A 114 1.70 3.66 -14.36
C MET A 114 3.12 4.22 -14.57
N VAL A 115 3.36 4.83 -15.73
CA VAL A 115 4.69 5.39 -16.07
C VAL A 115 4.91 6.73 -15.36
N VAL A 116 3.83 7.43 -14.99
CA VAL A 116 3.92 8.73 -14.34
C VAL A 116 4.26 8.55 -12.85
N PRO A 117 5.42 9.05 -12.37
CA PRO A 117 5.79 8.93 -10.98
C PRO A 117 4.81 9.69 -10.07
N PHE A 118 4.38 9.07 -8.99
CA PHE A 118 3.48 9.69 -8.01
C PHE A 118 3.99 11.05 -7.51
N GLN A 119 5.30 11.16 -7.29
CA GLN A 119 5.95 12.37 -6.79
C GLN A 119 5.72 13.59 -7.69
N MET A 120 5.54 13.40 -9.00
CA MET A 120 5.26 14.49 -9.93
C MET A 120 3.83 15.02 -9.79
N LEU A 121 2.89 14.18 -9.39
CA LEU A 121 1.47 14.51 -9.28
C LEU A 121 1.04 14.89 -7.86
N MET A 122 1.82 14.54 -6.86
CA MET A 122 1.47 14.59 -5.44
C MET A 122 0.91 15.95 -5.01
N PHE A 123 1.58 17.05 -5.33
CA PHE A 123 1.14 18.39 -4.93
C PHE A 123 -0.11 18.85 -5.66
N THR A 124 -0.16 18.62 -6.98
CA THR A 124 -1.32 18.97 -7.81
C THR A 124 -2.54 18.16 -7.39
N LEU A 125 -2.35 16.85 -7.15
CA LEU A 125 -3.40 15.96 -6.70
C LEU A 125 -3.95 16.36 -5.33
N ALA A 126 -3.07 16.67 -4.36
CA ALA A 126 -3.47 17.14 -3.04
C ALA A 126 -4.25 18.45 -3.12
N LYS A 127 -3.81 19.40 -3.95
CA LYS A 127 -4.50 20.68 -4.15
C LYS A 127 -5.87 20.49 -4.83
N THR A 128 -5.95 19.62 -5.82
CA THR A 128 -7.22 19.29 -6.50
C THR A 128 -8.19 18.60 -5.55
N ALA A 129 -7.70 17.64 -4.77
CA ALA A 129 -8.50 16.95 -3.76
C ALA A 129 -9.07 17.93 -2.72
N ASP A 130 -8.25 18.86 -2.24
CA ASP A 130 -8.68 19.91 -1.31
C ASP A 130 -9.74 20.81 -1.92
N THR A 131 -9.54 21.26 -3.15
CA THR A 131 -10.50 22.15 -3.87
C THR A 131 -11.84 21.46 -4.12
N LEU A 132 -11.84 20.14 -4.37
CA LEU A 132 -13.04 19.32 -4.60
C LEU A 132 -13.68 18.79 -3.31
N GLY A 133 -13.09 19.04 -2.14
CA GLY A 133 -13.56 18.50 -0.85
C GLY A 133 -13.29 17.03 -0.64
N PHE A 134 -12.36 16.44 -1.40
CA PHE A 134 -11.94 15.03 -1.26
C PHE A 134 -10.75 14.83 -0.30
N ASN A 135 -10.62 15.72 0.67
CA ASN A 135 -9.55 15.69 1.68
C ASN A 135 -9.97 15.02 3.01
N THR A 136 -11.09 14.30 3.03
CA THR A 136 -11.58 13.58 4.20
C THR A 136 -11.23 12.09 4.14
N PRO A 137 -11.13 11.38 5.28
CA PRO A 137 -10.85 9.94 5.29
C PRO A 137 -11.85 9.09 4.48
N TYR A 138 -13.07 9.56 4.32
CA TYR A 138 -14.13 8.86 3.58
C TYR A 138 -14.15 9.18 2.09
N SER A 139 -13.58 10.31 1.67
CA SER A 139 -13.52 10.73 0.26
C SER A 139 -12.18 10.43 -0.42
N ILE A 140 -11.08 10.34 0.33
CA ILE A 140 -9.75 9.94 -0.16
C ILE A 140 -9.77 8.62 -0.97
N PRO A 141 -10.58 7.59 -0.66
CA PRO A 141 -10.68 6.38 -1.47
C PRO A 141 -10.95 6.62 -2.96
N PHE A 142 -11.70 7.67 -3.32
CA PHE A 142 -11.94 8.05 -4.72
C PHE A 142 -10.67 8.57 -5.41
N ILE A 143 -9.83 9.28 -4.68
CA ILE A 143 -8.52 9.73 -5.18
C ILE A 143 -7.60 8.52 -5.40
N TYR A 144 -7.59 7.57 -4.46
CA TYR A 144 -6.80 6.35 -4.55
C TYR A 144 -7.29 5.42 -5.66
N LEU A 145 -8.60 5.39 -5.95
CA LEU A 145 -9.13 4.69 -7.12
C LEU A 145 -8.47 5.22 -8.40
N GLY A 146 -8.46 6.54 -8.60
CA GLY A 146 -7.86 7.13 -9.79
C GLY A 146 -6.37 6.78 -9.94
N PHE A 147 -5.62 6.80 -8.85
CA PHE A 147 -4.20 6.46 -8.85
C PHE A 147 -3.92 4.96 -8.99
N GLY A 148 -4.73 4.13 -8.31
CA GLY A 148 -4.56 2.66 -8.29
C GLY A 148 -5.13 1.96 -9.52
N ALA A 149 -6.04 2.61 -10.26
CA ALA A 149 -6.76 1.99 -11.37
C ALA A 149 -5.83 1.47 -12.47
N GLY A 150 -4.75 2.18 -12.80
CA GLY A 150 -3.82 1.78 -13.86
C GLY A 150 -3.26 0.38 -13.65
N LEU A 151 -2.60 0.17 -12.52
CA LEU A 151 -2.02 -1.14 -12.16
C LEU A 151 -3.09 -2.21 -12.00
N ALA A 152 -4.20 -1.89 -11.33
CA ALA A 152 -5.27 -2.85 -11.08
C ALA A 152 -5.93 -3.32 -12.38
N VAL A 153 -6.27 -2.42 -13.32
CA VAL A 153 -6.81 -2.78 -14.62
C VAL A 153 -5.82 -3.62 -15.42
N PHE A 154 -4.53 -3.26 -15.41
CA PHE A 154 -3.50 -4.06 -16.06
C PHE A 154 -3.44 -5.50 -15.53
N MET A 155 -3.44 -5.66 -14.21
CA MET A 155 -3.41 -6.98 -13.57
C MET A 155 -4.69 -7.77 -13.86
N PHE A 156 -5.87 -7.17 -13.65
CA PHE A 156 -7.14 -7.86 -13.88
C PHE A 156 -7.37 -8.23 -15.34
N THR A 157 -6.98 -7.40 -16.29
CA THR A 157 -7.05 -7.76 -17.71
C THR A 157 -6.19 -8.98 -18.04
N GLY A 158 -5.02 -9.10 -17.40
CA GLY A 158 -4.16 -10.29 -17.51
C GLY A 158 -4.87 -11.56 -17.01
N PHE A 159 -5.53 -11.47 -15.84
CA PHE A 159 -6.29 -12.59 -15.27
C PHE A 159 -7.52 -12.95 -16.12
N VAL A 160 -8.33 -11.97 -16.51
CA VAL A 160 -9.56 -12.20 -17.29
C VAL A 160 -9.26 -12.84 -18.64
N LYS A 161 -8.15 -12.50 -19.30
CA LYS A 161 -7.70 -13.17 -20.54
C LYS A 161 -7.42 -14.66 -20.34
N GLY A 162 -7.07 -15.08 -19.13
CA GLY A 162 -6.82 -16.48 -18.80
C GLY A 162 -8.10 -17.29 -18.51
N ILE A 163 -9.26 -16.63 -18.37
CA ILE A 163 -10.55 -17.31 -18.13
C ILE A 163 -11.19 -17.72 -19.45
N PRO A 164 -11.40 -19.04 -19.71
CA PRO A 164 -12.05 -19.51 -20.92
C PRO A 164 -13.47 -18.94 -21.06
N LEU A 165 -13.87 -18.57 -22.27
CA LEU A 165 -15.22 -18.10 -22.57
C LEU A 165 -16.30 -19.13 -22.25
N ASP A 166 -15.98 -20.42 -22.41
CA ASP A 166 -16.89 -21.54 -22.17
C ASP A 166 -17.52 -21.50 -20.77
N ILE A 167 -16.81 -20.96 -19.77
CA ILE A 167 -17.32 -20.81 -18.40
C ILE A 167 -18.43 -19.75 -18.33
N GLU A 168 -18.25 -18.64 -19.04
CA GLU A 168 -19.25 -17.57 -19.12
C GLU A 168 -20.47 -17.99 -19.95
N GLU A 169 -20.25 -18.74 -21.03
CA GLU A 169 -21.31 -19.31 -21.86
C GLU A 169 -22.15 -20.35 -21.05
N ALA A 170 -21.48 -21.21 -20.28
CA ALA A 170 -22.16 -22.15 -19.41
C ALA A 170 -23.03 -21.43 -18.35
N ALA A 171 -22.48 -20.37 -17.72
CA ALA A 171 -23.24 -19.57 -16.77
C ALA A 171 -24.45 -18.87 -17.40
N ALA A 172 -24.32 -18.39 -18.66
CA ALA A 172 -25.43 -17.79 -19.40
C ALA A 172 -26.53 -18.82 -19.73
N ILE A 173 -26.16 -20.08 -20.06
CA ILE A 173 -27.13 -21.19 -20.28
C ILE A 173 -27.85 -21.52 -18.97
N ASP A 174 -27.17 -21.47 -17.83
CA ASP A 174 -27.75 -21.72 -16.50
C ASP A 174 -28.62 -20.54 -15.99
N GLY A 175 -28.75 -19.47 -16.78
CA GLY A 175 -29.60 -18.31 -16.48
C GLY A 175 -28.93 -17.25 -15.60
N CYS A 176 -27.62 -17.27 -15.46
CA CYS A 176 -26.82 -16.21 -14.82
C CYS A 176 -26.56 -15.10 -15.86
N GLY A 177 -27.50 -14.21 -16.02
CA GLY A 177 -27.39 -13.07 -16.95
C GLY A 177 -27.35 -11.72 -16.24
#